data_45c4bf1a7f7c86209d9da6000a0fbd98
#
_entry.id   45c4bf1a7f7c86209d9da6000a0fbd98
#
_cell.length_a   1.000
_cell.length_b   1.000
_cell.length_c   1.000
_cell.angle_alpha   90.00
_cell.angle_beta   90.00
_cell.angle_gamma   90.00
#
_symmetry.space_group_name_H-M   'P 1'
#
loop_
_entity.id
_entity.type
_entity.pdbx_description
1 polymer ?
#
loop_
_entity_poly.entity_id
_entity_poly.type
_entity_poly.pdbx_seq_one_letter_code
_entity_poly.pdbx_strand_id
1 'polypeptide(L)'
;MVSKTADMTFIGRFGFKSSADIDKFEGIPTKTSLLFDPYTTEHACAMVCCAVVNTVDLGTHVMFIGEVSDAERVSDEEPMTYAYYHGVLKGKTPPKASSYIEGEDPTKPVVPVSAPKHHFRCNICGYVYETTDEELPADFRCPVCGVGPENFTKID
;
A
#
# COMPACT_ATOMS: atom_id res chain seq x y z
N MET A 1 5.29 -6.35 10.50
CA MET A 1 5.31 -6.78 9.07
C MET A 1 5.01 -8.28 9.03
N VAL A 2 4.00 -8.66 8.27
CA VAL A 2 3.53 -10.07 8.18
C VAL A 2 4.42 -10.86 7.23
N SER A 3 4.75 -12.11 7.59
CA SER A 3 5.52 -13.02 6.76
C SER A 3 4.63 -13.83 5.80
N LYS A 4 5.23 -14.45 4.78
CA LYS A 4 4.52 -15.36 3.85
C LYS A 4 3.98 -16.62 4.51
N THR A 5 4.40 -16.94 5.75
CA THR A 5 3.91 -18.10 6.51
C THR A 5 2.52 -17.86 7.11
N ALA A 6 2.04 -16.60 7.12
CA ALA A 6 0.70 -16.28 7.62
C ALA A 6 -0.39 -16.86 6.72
N ASP A 7 -1.34 -17.55 7.33
CA ASP A 7 -2.53 -18.06 6.68
C ASP A 7 -3.70 -17.05 6.67
N MET A 8 -4.78 -17.39 6.00
CA MET A 8 -5.97 -16.54 5.93
C MET A 8 -6.68 -16.37 7.28
N THR A 9 -6.47 -17.27 8.25
CA THR A 9 -7.03 -17.18 9.59
C THR A 9 -6.33 -16.06 10.37
N PHE A 10 -5.00 -16.04 10.33
CA PHE A 10 -4.18 -15.00 10.94
C PHE A 10 -4.45 -13.62 10.29
N ILE A 11 -4.44 -13.57 8.96
CA ILE A 11 -4.72 -12.33 8.21
C ILE A 11 -6.13 -11.81 8.54
N GLY A 12 -7.13 -12.70 8.58
CA GLY A 12 -8.50 -12.33 8.92
C GLY A 12 -8.65 -11.76 10.32
N ARG A 13 -7.93 -12.32 11.29
CA ARG A 13 -7.97 -11.89 12.69
C ARG A 13 -7.39 -10.48 12.85
N PHE A 14 -6.23 -10.22 12.28
CA PHE A 14 -5.54 -8.93 12.43
C PHE A 14 -6.00 -7.87 11.44
N GLY A 15 -6.36 -8.26 10.22
CA GLY A 15 -6.68 -7.35 9.13
C GLY A 15 -8.17 -7.04 8.93
N PHE A 16 -9.09 -8.01 9.20
CA PHE A 16 -10.49 -7.83 8.84
C PHE A 16 -11.43 -7.62 10.02
N LYS A 17 -10.97 -7.90 11.24
CA LYS A 17 -11.76 -7.70 12.45
C LYS A 17 -11.36 -6.43 13.16
N SER A 18 -12.29 -5.80 13.87
CA SER A 18 -12.01 -4.65 14.72
C SER A 18 -11.53 -5.09 16.11
N SER A 19 -10.56 -4.37 16.67
CA SER A 19 -10.16 -4.55 18.09
C SER A 19 -11.23 -4.09 19.08
N ALA A 20 -12.24 -3.36 18.61
CA ALA A 20 -13.41 -3.03 19.42
C ALA A 20 -14.34 -4.25 19.65
N ASP A 21 -14.31 -5.23 18.74
CA ASP A 21 -15.21 -6.38 18.74
C ASP A 21 -14.54 -7.63 19.31
N ILE A 22 -13.23 -7.76 19.17
CA ILE A 22 -12.48 -8.94 19.63
C ILE A 22 -11.12 -8.54 20.22
N ASP A 23 -10.64 -9.34 21.16
CA ASP A 23 -9.21 -9.34 21.50
C ASP A 23 -8.42 -10.08 20.41
N LYS A 24 -7.68 -9.33 19.62
CA LYS A 24 -6.87 -9.89 18.52
C LYS A 24 -5.70 -10.75 19.01
N PHE A 25 -5.26 -10.57 20.26
CA PHE A 25 -4.13 -11.27 20.84
C PHE A 25 -4.52 -12.45 21.73
N GLU A 26 -5.82 -12.69 21.96
CA GLU A 26 -6.29 -13.81 22.77
C GLU A 26 -5.74 -15.15 22.24
N GLY A 27 -5.03 -15.88 23.11
CA GLY A 27 -4.42 -17.18 22.80
C GLY A 27 -3.21 -17.12 21.84
N ILE A 28 -2.69 -15.93 21.52
CA ILE A 28 -1.49 -15.76 20.68
C ILE A 28 -0.32 -15.31 21.57
N PRO A 29 0.87 -15.91 21.46
CA PRO A 29 2.08 -15.42 22.14
C PRO A 29 2.38 -13.98 21.79
N THR A 30 2.43 -13.11 22.80
CA THR A 30 2.68 -11.69 22.63
C THR A 30 3.92 -11.22 23.37
N LYS A 31 4.56 -10.20 22.82
CA LYS A 31 5.56 -9.37 23.47
C LYS A 31 5.03 -7.95 23.62
N THR A 32 5.74 -7.13 24.36
CA THR A 32 5.40 -5.71 24.54
C THR A 32 6.51 -4.84 23.94
N SER A 33 6.13 -3.84 23.17
CA SER A 33 7.04 -2.87 22.56
C SER A 33 7.60 -1.88 23.60
N LEU A 34 8.52 -1.01 23.21
CA LEU A 34 9.01 0.08 24.06
C LEU A 34 7.90 1.09 24.42
N LEU A 35 6.85 1.20 23.63
CA LEU A 35 5.69 2.06 23.90
C LEU A 35 4.55 1.32 24.61
N PHE A 36 4.82 0.13 25.14
CA PHE A 36 3.86 -0.74 25.86
C PHE A 36 2.74 -1.30 24.99
N ASP A 37 2.83 -1.24 23.65
CA ASP A 37 1.87 -1.85 22.75
C ASP A 37 2.16 -3.34 22.61
N PRO A 38 1.12 -4.21 22.60
CA PRO A 38 1.31 -5.64 22.38
C PRO A 38 1.62 -5.91 20.89
N TYR A 39 2.52 -6.86 20.66
CA TYR A 39 2.78 -7.39 19.32
C TYR A 39 3.06 -8.89 19.37
N THR A 40 2.84 -9.59 18.27
CA THR A 40 3.18 -11.01 18.14
C THR A 40 4.37 -11.20 17.23
N THR A 41 5.16 -12.25 17.52
CA THR A 41 6.24 -12.72 16.66
C THR A 41 5.80 -13.86 15.73
N GLU A 42 4.57 -14.39 15.92
CA GLU A 42 4.02 -15.40 15.04
C GLU A 42 3.73 -14.79 13.67
N HIS A 43 4.14 -15.47 12.62
CA HIS A 43 3.96 -15.03 11.24
C HIS A 43 4.44 -13.59 10.96
N ALA A 44 5.47 -13.16 11.68
CA ALA A 44 6.05 -11.83 11.56
C ALA A 44 7.52 -11.89 11.15
N CYS A 45 7.91 -11.10 10.17
CA CYS A 45 9.32 -10.94 9.78
C CYS A 45 9.98 -9.71 10.42
N ALA A 46 9.21 -8.69 10.75
CA ALA A 46 9.71 -7.51 11.46
C ALA A 46 8.60 -6.82 12.28
N MET A 47 9.01 -6.11 13.31
CA MET A 47 8.20 -5.19 14.10
C MET A 47 8.74 -3.78 13.90
N VAL A 48 7.84 -2.80 13.79
CA VAL A 48 8.16 -1.37 13.83
C VAL A 48 7.19 -0.72 14.82
N CYS A 49 7.73 -0.05 15.83
CA CYS A 49 6.97 0.66 16.83
C CYS A 49 7.10 2.17 16.60
N CYS A 50 5.97 2.87 16.57
CA CYS A 50 5.92 4.30 16.26
C CYS A 50 5.09 5.05 17.30
N ALA A 51 5.60 6.19 17.77
CA ALA A 51 4.80 7.16 18.49
C ALA A 51 4.03 8.04 17.49
N VAL A 52 2.70 8.10 17.59
CA VAL A 52 1.88 8.94 16.70
C VAL A 52 2.14 10.41 17.02
N VAL A 53 2.66 11.17 16.07
CA VAL A 53 2.97 12.59 16.20
C VAL A 53 1.95 13.50 15.51
N ASN A 54 1.20 12.98 14.54
CA ASN A 54 0.13 13.72 13.86
C ASN A 54 -0.90 12.79 13.27
N THR A 55 -2.11 13.30 13.05
CA THR A 55 -3.19 12.61 12.34
C THR A 55 -3.84 13.54 11.34
N VAL A 56 -4.25 13.00 10.18
CA VAL A 56 -4.96 13.74 9.15
C VAL A 56 -6.25 12.99 8.82
N ASP A 57 -7.38 13.66 9.00
CA ASP A 57 -8.68 13.14 8.59
C ASP A 57 -8.87 13.35 7.07
N LEU A 58 -9.06 12.27 6.33
CA LEU A 58 -9.28 12.26 4.88
C LEU A 58 -10.77 11.97 4.55
N GLY A 59 -11.67 12.03 5.53
CA GLY A 59 -13.10 11.77 5.40
C GLY A 59 -13.45 10.29 5.47
N THR A 60 -12.96 9.47 4.55
CA THR A 60 -13.19 8.02 4.54
C THR A 60 -12.18 7.25 5.38
N HIS A 61 -11.02 7.82 5.62
CA HIS A 61 -9.89 7.21 6.35
C HIS A 61 -9.15 8.27 7.16
N VAL A 62 -8.45 7.82 8.20
CA VAL A 62 -7.54 8.66 8.97
C VAL A 62 -6.11 8.22 8.69
N MET A 63 -5.25 9.16 8.29
CA MET A 63 -3.82 8.92 8.14
C MET A 63 -3.12 9.24 9.46
N PHE A 64 -2.36 8.29 9.98
CA PHE A 64 -1.52 8.45 11.15
C PHE A 64 -0.07 8.67 10.71
N ILE A 65 0.57 9.70 11.23
CA ILE A 65 1.99 9.99 11.03
C ILE A 65 2.70 9.65 12.33
N GLY A 66 3.65 8.71 12.27
CA GLY A 66 4.37 8.20 13.42
C GLY A 66 5.87 8.42 13.32
N GLU A 67 6.50 8.80 14.42
CA GLU A 67 7.94 8.76 14.59
C GLU A 67 8.37 7.36 15.03
N VAL A 68 9.32 6.75 14.31
CA VAL A 68 9.79 5.40 14.63
C VAL A 68 10.59 5.43 15.92
N SER A 69 10.10 4.73 16.94
CA SER A 69 10.73 4.62 18.26
C SER A 69 11.57 3.36 18.42
N ASP A 70 11.17 2.27 17.69
CA ASP A 70 11.87 1.00 17.74
C ASP A 70 11.59 0.19 16.48
N ALA A 71 12.54 -0.67 16.09
CA ALA A 71 12.37 -1.61 14.99
C ALA A 71 13.20 -2.86 15.23
N GLU A 72 12.60 -4.03 15.08
CA GLU A 72 13.23 -5.34 15.29
C GLU A 72 12.97 -6.23 14.08
N ARG A 73 14.01 -6.92 13.62
CA ARG A 73 13.86 -8.07 12.74
C ARG A 73 13.48 -9.28 13.58
N VAL A 74 12.27 -9.77 13.40
CA VAL A 74 11.68 -10.83 14.22
C VAL A 74 12.08 -12.21 13.72
N SER A 75 12.16 -12.40 12.41
CA SER A 75 12.54 -13.67 11.78
C SER A 75 13.21 -13.46 10.43
N ASP A 76 13.77 -14.55 9.86
CA ASP A 76 14.34 -14.60 8.52
C ASP A 76 13.29 -14.94 7.43
N GLU A 77 12.02 -15.02 7.81
CA GLU A 77 10.94 -15.31 6.89
C GLU A 77 10.74 -14.16 5.88
N GLU A 78 10.35 -14.52 4.66
CA GLU A 78 10.06 -13.53 3.64
C GLU A 78 8.80 -12.72 3.98
N PRO A 79 8.82 -11.38 3.77
CA PRO A 79 7.63 -10.56 3.98
C PRO A 79 6.54 -10.90 2.94
N MET A 80 5.30 -10.88 3.41
CA MET A 80 4.14 -11.01 2.55
C MET A 80 3.93 -9.72 1.76
N THR A 81 3.90 -9.83 0.43
CA THR A 81 3.55 -8.72 -0.46
C THR A 81 2.09 -8.81 -0.89
N TYR A 82 1.50 -7.72 -1.35
CA TYR A 82 0.17 -7.74 -1.96
C TYR A 82 0.09 -8.69 -3.15
N ALA A 83 1.13 -8.75 -3.98
CA ALA A 83 1.20 -9.68 -5.10
C ALA A 83 1.12 -11.14 -4.64
N TYR A 84 1.81 -11.50 -3.55
CA TYR A 84 1.73 -12.83 -2.96
C TYR A 84 0.34 -13.11 -2.38
N TYR A 85 -0.19 -12.16 -1.60
CA TYR A 85 -1.51 -12.27 -0.98
C TYR A 85 -2.62 -12.51 -2.02
N HIS A 86 -2.66 -11.73 -3.09
CA HIS A 86 -3.68 -11.87 -4.14
C HIS A 86 -3.41 -13.05 -5.09
N GLY A 87 -2.16 -13.22 -5.53
CA GLY A 87 -1.78 -14.21 -6.52
C GLY A 87 -1.74 -15.65 -5.98
N VAL A 88 -1.18 -15.83 -4.79
CA VAL A 88 -0.94 -17.16 -4.19
C VAL A 88 -2.03 -17.53 -3.20
N LEU A 89 -2.29 -16.68 -2.20
CA LEU A 89 -3.31 -16.96 -1.17
C LEU A 89 -4.74 -16.71 -1.67
N LYS A 90 -4.92 -16.12 -2.86
CA LYS A 90 -6.22 -15.76 -3.43
C LYS A 90 -7.05 -14.85 -2.50
N GLY A 91 -6.36 -14.07 -1.69
CA GLY A 91 -6.98 -13.08 -0.83
C GLY A 91 -7.71 -12.00 -1.66
N LYS A 92 -8.81 -11.49 -1.13
CA LYS A 92 -9.59 -10.40 -1.75
C LYS A 92 -9.43 -9.13 -0.94
N THR A 93 -9.36 -8.00 -1.62
CA THR A 93 -9.39 -6.70 -0.96
C THR A 93 -10.82 -6.45 -0.45
N PRO A 94 -11.02 -6.21 0.87
CA PRO A 94 -12.36 -5.90 1.38
C PRO A 94 -12.92 -4.61 0.76
N PRO A 95 -14.24 -4.52 0.49
CA PRO A 95 -14.85 -3.32 -0.14
C PRO A 95 -14.65 -2.00 0.63
N LYS A 96 -14.34 -2.07 1.92
CA LYS A 96 -14.05 -0.89 2.77
C LYS A 96 -12.56 -0.53 2.83
N ALA A 97 -11.69 -1.28 2.17
CA ALA A 97 -10.27 -0.95 2.15
C ALA A 97 -9.98 0.21 1.21
N SER A 98 -9.03 1.07 1.59
CA SER A 98 -8.61 2.22 0.76
C SER A 98 -8.04 1.84 -0.61
N SER A 99 -7.58 0.60 -0.75
CA SER A 99 -7.06 0.03 -1.99
C SER A 99 -8.08 -0.82 -2.76
N TYR A 100 -9.38 -0.79 -2.37
CA TYR A 100 -10.42 -1.52 -3.08
C TYR A 100 -10.78 -0.82 -4.39
N ILE A 101 -10.77 -1.56 -5.48
CA ILE A 101 -11.24 -1.11 -6.80
C ILE A 101 -12.33 -2.08 -7.24
N GLU A 102 -13.53 -1.57 -7.48
CA GLU A 102 -14.67 -2.37 -7.89
C GLU A 102 -14.43 -2.98 -9.29
N GLY A 103 -14.59 -4.30 -9.41
CA GLY A 103 -14.38 -5.01 -10.68
C GLY A 103 -12.92 -5.35 -10.98
N GLU A 104 -11.97 -5.02 -10.13
CA GLU A 104 -10.58 -5.42 -10.31
C GLU A 104 -10.42 -6.93 -10.05
N ASP A 105 -9.82 -7.64 -11.01
CA ASP A 105 -9.45 -9.05 -10.84
C ASP A 105 -8.12 -9.12 -10.06
N PRO A 106 -8.14 -9.54 -8.77
CA PRO A 106 -6.92 -9.61 -7.96
C PRO A 106 -5.91 -10.66 -8.45
N THR A 107 -6.29 -11.47 -9.44
CA THR A 107 -5.40 -12.48 -10.05
C THR A 107 -4.64 -11.96 -11.25
N LYS A 108 -4.99 -10.78 -11.77
CA LYS A 108 -4.17 -10.12 -12.80
C LYS A 108 -2.82 -9.73 -12.18
N PRO A 109 -1.71 -10.04 -12.86
CA PRO A 109 -0.42 -9.60 -12.38
C PRO A 109 -0.46 -8.08 -12.22
N VAL A 110 -0.24 -7.60 -11.00
CA VAL A 110 0.10 -6.19 -10.78
C VAL A 110 1.37 -5.98 -11.59
N VAL A 111 1.27 -5.22 -12.67
CA VAL A 111 2.45 -4.83 -13.45
C VAL A 111 3.42 -4.22 -12.45
N PRO A 112 4.67 -4.72 -12.36
CA PRO A 112 5.62 -4.13 -11.41
C PRO A 112 5.67 -2.63 -11.65
N VAL A 113 5.61 -1.83 -10.59
CA VAL A 113 5.72 -0.36 -10.61
C VAL A 113 7.14 0.09 -11.07
N SER A 114 7.83 -0.73 -11.83
CA SER A 114 9.15 -0.52 -12.40
C SER A 114 9.17 -0.42 -13.92
N ALA A 115 8.01 -0.23 -14.58
CA ALA A 115 8.06 0.28 -15.95
C ALA A 115 8.68 1.69 -15.88
N PRO A 116 9.66 2.01 -16.72
CA PRO A 116 10.23 3.33 -16.74
C PRO A 116 9.10 4.34 -16.94
N LYS A 117 8.96 5.26 -15.99
CA LYS A 117 7.98 6.33 -16.10
C LYS A 117 8.57 7.40 -17.01
N HIS A 118 7.80 7.75 -18.02
CA HIS A 118 8.12 8.86 -18.91
C HIS A 118 7.39 10.11 -18.46
N HIS A 119 8.09 11.23 -18.51
CA HIS A 119 7.55 12.54 -18.14
C HIS A 119 7.43 13.41 -19.39
N PHE A 120 6.26 13.98 -19.60
CA PHE A 120 5.97 14.89 -20.70
C PHE A 120 5.56 16.25 -20.16
N ARG A 121 6.31 17.29 -20.50
CA ARG A 121 6.01 18.67 -20.08
C ARG A 121 5.25 19.41 -21.17
N CYS A 122 4.12 20.00 -20.80
CA CYS A 122 3.38 20.92 -21.66
C CYS A 122 4.18 22.21 -21.88
N ASN A 123 4.46 22.56 -23.13
CA ASN A 123 5.21 23.76 -23.51
C ASN A 123 4.41 25.06 -23.33
N ILE A 124 3.08 24.96 -23.16
CA ILE A 124 2.19 26.12 -23.01
C ILE A 124 2.02 26.49 -21.54
N CYS A 125 1.66 25.52 -20.66
CA CYS A 125 1.35 25.81 -19.27
C CYS A 125 2.32 25.23 -18.24
N GLY A 126 3.32 24.44 -18.69
CA GLY A 126 4.33 23.82 -17.82
C GLY A 126 3.85 22.58 -17.07
N TYR A 127 2.61 22.13 -17.25
CA TYR A 127 2.08 20.91 -16.63
C TYR A 127 2.93 19.69 -17.01
N VAL A 128 3.27 18.83 -16.03
CA VAL A 128 4.02 17.59 -16.24
C VAL A 128 3.06 16.42 -16.11
N TYR A 129 3.00 15.60 -17.14
CA TYR A 129 2.24 14.35 -17.18
C TYR A 129 3.18 13.15 -17.08
N GLU A 130 2.88 12.22 -16.17
CA GLU A 130 3.61 10.95 -16.02
C GLU A 130 2.83 9.82 -16.68
N THR A 131 3.51 8.99 -17.48
CA THR A 131 2.94 7.78 -18.09
C THR A 131 4.00 6.70 -18.20
N THR A 132 3.56 5.45 -18.38
CA THR A 132 4.41 4.32 -18.75
C THR A 132 4.55 4.16 -20.25
N ASP A 133 3.78 4.92 -21.03
CA ASP A 133 3.83 4.90 -22.48
C ASP A 133 4.99 5.74 -22.99
N GLU A 134 5.67 5.26 -24.02
CA GLU A 134 6.79 5.99 -24.63
C GLU A 134 6.35 7.27 -25.37
N GLU A 135 5.10 7.32 -25.79
CA GLU A 135 4.49 8.43 -26.52
C GLU A 135 3.12 8.78 -25.95
N LEU A 136 2.70 10.03 -26.07
CA LEU A 136 1.36 10.45 -25.68
C LEU A 136 0.32 9.98 -26.72
N PRO A 137 -0.87 9.51 -26.29
CA PRO A 137 -1.96 9.20 -27.21
C PRO A 137 -2.33 10.40 -28.10
N ALA A 138 -2.72 10.12 -29.35
CA ALA A 138 -3.06 11.18 -30.31
C ALA A 138 -4.28 12.04 -29.88
N ASP A 139 -5.16 11.47 -29.07
CA ASP A 139 -6.34 12.13 -28.50
C ASP A 139 -6.09 12.75 -27.13
N PHE A 140 -4.86 12.67 -26.60
CA PHE A 140 -4.50 13.28 -25.31
C PHE A 140 -4.75 14.79 -25.34
N ARG A 141 -5.26 15.30 -24.21
CA ARG A 141 -5.44 16.74 -24.00
C ARG A 141 -4.86 17.14 -22.65
N CYS A 142 -4.12 18.23 -22.65
CA CYS A 142 -3.59 18.79 -21.41
C CYS A 142 -4.74 19.13 -20.44
N PRO A 143 -4.77 18.57 -19.21
CA PRO A 143 -5.86 18.81 -18.27
C PRO A 143 -5.91 20.25 -17.75
N VAL A 144 -4.84 21.02 -17.96
CA VAL A 144 -4.75 22.43 -17.50
C VAL A 144 -5.14 23.41 -18.60
N CYS A 145 -4.63 23.23 -19.83
CA CYS A 145 -4.83 24.21 -20.91
C CYS A 145 -5.46 23.64 -22.19
N GLY A 146 -5.79 22.32 -22.22
CA GLY A 146 -6.55 21.70 -23.30
C GLY A 146 -5.80 21.43 -24.61
N VAL A 147 -4.51 21.79 -24.71
CA VAL A 147 -3.72 21.58 -25.94
C VAL A 147 -3.40 20.11 -26.18
N GLY A 148 -3.17 19.74 -27.43
CA GLY A 148 -2.86 18.37 -27.83
C GLY A 148 -1.41 17.95 -27.56
N PRO A 149 -1.10 16.65 -27.83
CA PRO A 149 0.20 16.05 -27.51
C PRO A 149 1.36 16.69 -28.27
N GLU A 150 1.12 17.32 -29.42
CA GLU A 150 2.12 18.04 -30.20
C GLU A 150 2.77 19.23 -29.46
N ASN A 151 2.14 19.67 -28.36
CA ASN A 151 2.64 20.74 -27.49
C ASN A 151 3.36 20.20 -26.25
N PHE A 152 3.72 18.93 -26.23
CA PHE A 152 4.45 18.31 -25.12
C PHE A 152 5.86 17.92 -25.53
N THR A 153 6.79 18.08 -24.58
CA THR A 153 8.19 17.63 -24.73
C THR A 153 8.47 16.56 -23.67
N LYS A 154 9.04 15.44 -24.10
CA LYS A 154 9.54 14.41 -23.19
C LYS A 154 10.77 14.95 -22.47
N ILE A 155 10.83 14.79 -21.13
CA ILE A 155 11.85 15.40 -20.25
C ILE A 155 12.58 14.38 -19.37
N ASP A 156 12.62 13.10 -19.78
CA ASP A 156 13.34 12.01 -19.06
C ASP A 156 14.87 12.23 -19.09
#